data_d384225738319886735879fd61392feb
#
_entry.id   d384225738319886735879fd61392feb
#
_cell.length_a   1.000
_cell.length_b   1.000
_cell.length_c   1.000
_cell.angle_alpha   90.00
_cell.angle_beta   90.00
_cell.angle_gamma   90.00
#
_symmetry.space_group_name_H-M   'P 1'
#
loop_
_entity.id
_entity.type
_entity.pdbx_description
1 polymer ?
#
loop_
_entity_poly.entity_id
_entity_poly.type
_entity_poly.pdbx_seq_one_letter_code
_entity_poly.pdbx_strand_id
1 'polypeptide(L)'
;SGQLGDGLAIEGNLPLEIFWTAVPAVVVLFVGLYSYDIYDRMGGMVPLAHDHMGGAHDEQIWGGISSGSIESAAATNALPVEVTAMQFAFLFHYPEGDITSGELHVPADRPITLRMEAKDVIHAFWVPEFRLKQDVIPGQPTQLSFTPTRTGRYPIVCAELCGPYHGGMRSTVVVESPEDWDSWYRDNAKAAPEDETLTIANA
;
A
#
# COMPACT_ATOMS: atom_id res chain seq x y z
N SER A 1 20.97 -43.91 52.30
CA SER A 1 19.77 -43.27 51.78
C SER A 1 19.87 -41.78 52.06
N GLY A 2 20.38 -41.01 51.08
CA GLY A 2 20.40 -39.56 51.17
C GLY A 2 18.98 -39.06 51.02
N GLN A 3 18.50 -38.36 52.02
CA GLN A 3 17.28 -37.57 51.88
C GLN A 3 17.60 -36.46 50.89
N LEU A 4 16.94 -36.49 49.73
CA LEU A 4 16.86 -35.35 48.84
C LEU A 4 16.08 -34.28 49.58
N GLY A 5 16.77 -33.28 50.12
CA GLY A 5 16.11 -32.13 50.72
C GLY A 5 15.32 -31.41 49.64
N ASP A 6 14.09 -31.03 49.95
CA ASP A 6 13.32 -30.15 49.11
C ASP A 6 14.15 -28.89 48.86
N GLY A 7 14.17 -28.42 47.61
CA GLY A 7 14.85 -27.16 47.27
C GLY A 7 14.30 -26.00 48.09
N LEU A 8 15.16 -25.00 48.38
CA LEU A 8 14.70 -23.77 49.03
C LEU A 8 13.64 -23.11 48.15
N ALA A 9 12.53 -22.76 48.78
CA ALA A 9 11.50 -21.95 48.10
C ALA A 9 12.14 -20.61 47.70
N ILE A 10 12.14 -20.28 46.42
CA ILE A 10 12.58 -19.00 45.93
C ILE A 10 11.38 -18.06 46.05
N GLU A 11 11.43 -17.13 46.99
CA GLU A 11 10.43 -16.07 47.09
C GLU A 11 10.67 -15.02 46.01
N GLY A 12 9.61 -14.27 45.65
CA GLY A 12 9.69 -13.22 44.65
C GLY A 12 10.70 -12.11 45.03
N ASN A 13 11.24 -11.46 44.03
CA ASN A 13 12.11 -10.28 44.17
C ASN A 13 11.42 -9.07 43.59
N LEU A 14 10.72 -8.29 44.42
CA LEU A 14 9.93 -7.15 44.01
C LEU A 14 10.68 -6.14 43.11
N PRO A 15 11.91 -5.73 43.42
CA PRO A 15 12.67 -4.84 42.53
C PRO A 15 12.92 -5.44 41.14
N LEU A 16 13.22 -6.73 41.06
CA LEU A 16 13.45 -7.43 39.80
C LEU A 16 12.15 -7.57 39.02
N GLU A 17 11.03 -7.85 39.69
CA GLU A 17 9.70 -7.95 39.08
C GLU A 17 9.25 -6.61 38.48
N ILE A 18 9.47 -5.51 39.21
CA ILE A 18 9.20 -4.16 38.69
C ILE A 18 10.09 -3.88 37.48
N PHE A 19 11.38 -4.21 37.53
CA PHE A 19 12.32 -3.94 36.45
C PHE A 19 11.93 -4.67 35.16
N TRP A 20 11.68 -5.98 35.20
CA TRP A 20 11.35 -6.73 33.98
C TRP A 20 9.92 -6.46 33.46
N THR A 21 9.05 -5.85 34.25
CA THR A 21 7.74 -5.38 33.82
C THR A 21 7.83 -3.98 33.23
N ALA A 22 8.52 -3.06 33.90
CA ALA A 22 8.59 -1.66 33.51
C ALA A 22 9.40 -1.47 32.19
N VAL A 23 10.54 -2.14 32.06
CA VAL A 23 11.39 -1.97 30.88
C VAL A 23 10.68 -2.39 29.58
N PRO A 24 10.08 -3.59 29.46
CA PRO A 24 9.31 -3.93 28.26
C PRO A 24 8.11 -2.99 28.02
N ALA A 25 7.41 -2.57 29.07
CA ALA A 25 6.28 -1.64 28.94
C ALA A 25 6.71 -0.30 28.32
N VAL A 26 7.83 0.26 28.77
CA VAL A 26 8.40 1.49 28.23
C VAL A 26 8.83 1.28 26.76
N VAL A 27 9.51 0.18 26.46
CA VAL A 27 9.93 -0.15 25.07
C VAL A 27 8.72 -0.24 24.16
N VAL A 28 7.67 -0.97 24.56
CA VAL A 28 6.45 -1.11 23.76
C VAL A 28 5.76 0.24 23.55
N LEU A 29 5.71 1.09 24.58
CA LEU A 29 5.16 2.43 24.44
C LEU A 29 5.91 3.26 23.38
N PHE A 30 7.24 3.30 23.46
CA PHE A 30 8.04 4.04 22.47
C PHE A 30 7.91 3.48 21.06
N VAL A 31 7.95 2.16 20.90
CA VAL A 31 7.75 1.51 19.60
C VAL A 31 6.36 1.82 19.05
N GLY A 32 5.33 1.79 19.89
CA GLY A 32 3.96 2.12 19.49
C GLY A 32 3.81 3.55 18.99
N LEU A 33 4.34 4.53 19.75
CA LEU A 33 4.30 5.94 19.37
C LEU A 33 5.08 6.20 18.07
N TYR A 34 6.26 5.60 17.95
CA TYR A 34 7.08 5.72 16.74
C TYR A 34 6.43 5.07 15.52
N SER A 35 5.81 3.91 15.69
CA SER A 35 5.09 3.23 14.62
C SER A 35 3.87 4.02 14.16
N TYR A 36 3.17 4.69 15.07
CA TYR A 36 2.04 5.55 14.74
C TYR A 36 2.49 6.72 13.84
N ASP A 37 3.57 7.42 14.21
CA ASP A 37 4.14 8.52 13.43
C ASP A 37 4.55 8.07 12.01
N ILE A 38 5.19 6.89 11.89
CA ILE A 38 5.54 6.34 10.57
C ILE A 38 4.30 6.01 9.76
N TYR A 39 3.31 5.34 10.37
CA TYR A 39 2.08 4.95 9.71
C TYR A 39 1.31 6.15 9.16
N ASP A 40 1.25 7.23 9.95
CA ASP A 40 0.65 8.50 9.53
C ASP A 40 1.37 9.11 8.32
N ARG A 41 2.71 9.15 8.35
CA ARG A 41 3.55 9.64 7.24
C ARG A 41 3.42 8.79 5.97
N MET A 42 3.11 7.51 6.09
CA MET A 42 2.85 6.62 4.96
C MET A 42 1.44 6.79 4.36
N GLY A 43 0.62 7.69 4.92
CA GLY A 43 -0.76 7.91 4.48
C GLY A 43 -1.75 6.84 4.95
N GLY A 44 -1.37 5.98 5.90
CA GLY A 44 -2.21 4.91 6.42
C GLY A 44 -3.40 5.38 7.26
N MET A 45 -3.43 6.67 7.62
CA MET A 45 -4.56 7.29 8.34
C MET A 45 -5.54 8.02 7.40
N VAL A 46 -5.25 8.05 6.09
CA VAL A 46 -6.15 8.68 5.12
C VAL A 46 -7.36 7.76 4.90
N PRO A 47 -8.60 8.24 5.11
CA PRO A 47 -9.79 7.47 4.81
C PRO A 47 -9.81 7.08 3.33
N LEU A 48 -10.13 5.83 3.02
CA LEU A 48 -10.42 5.41 1.65
C LEU A 48 -11.61 6.24 1.16
N ALA A 49 -11.41 7.05 0.13
CA ALA A 49 -12.51 7.71 -0.54
C ALA A 49 -13.35 6.63 -1.22
N HIS A 50 -14.44 6.23 -0.56
CA HIS A 50 -15.45 5.39 -1.16
C HIS A 50 -16.29 6.27 -2.09
N ASP A 51 -15.99 6.29 -3.38
CA ASP A 51 -16.89 6.79 -4.40
C ASP A 51 -18.09 5.83 -4.51
N HIS A 52 -18.99 5.92 -3.55
CA HIS A 52 -20.32 5.38 -3.72
C HIS A 52 -21.15 6.38 -4.54
N MET A 53 -21.34 6.07 -5.79
CA MET A 53 -22.43 6.63 -6.57
C MET A 53 -23.75 6.39 -5.82
N GLY A 54 -24.27 7.41 -5.17
CA GLY A 54 -25.62 7.49 -4.69
C GLY A 54 -25.90 6.89 -3.30
N GLY A 55 -26.10 7.75 -2.32
CA GLY A 55 -26.73 7.44 -1.05
C GLY A 55 -25.99 7.99 0.17
N ALA A 56 -26.52 9.09 0.71
CA ALA A 56 -26.10 9.61 2.00
C ALA A 56 -26.43 8.60 3.10
N HIS A 57 -25.40 7.87 3.57
CA HIS A 57 -25.41 7.26 4.89
C HIS A 57 -24.02 7.49 5.49
N ASP A 58 -24.01 8.47 6.38
CA ASP A 58 -22.94 8.79 7.30
C ASP A 58 -22.88 7.65 8.35
N GLU A 59 -22.23 6.55 8.03
CA GLU A 59 -21.95 5.49 8.99
C GLU A 59 -20.46 5.55 9.37
N GLN A 60 -20.18 6.42 10.35
CA GLN A 60 -18.94 6.41 11.11
C GLN A 60 -18.81 5.09 11.89
N ILE A 61 -18.19 4.08 11.29
CA ILE A 61 -17.96 2.78 11.93
C ILE A 61 -16.66 2.76 12.72
N TRP A 62 -16.14 3.79 13.21
CA TRP A 62 -15.15 3.81 14.30
C TRP A 62 -14.94 5.25 14.73
N GLY A 63 -15.43 5.59 15.90
CA GLY A 63 -15.10 6.84 16.60
C GLY A 63 -13.63 6.86 17.02
N GLY A 64 -12.73 6.84 16.06
CA GLY A 64 -11.32 7.15 16.25
C GLY A 64 -11.14 8.64 16.04
N ILE A 65 -10.43 9.26 16.94
CA ILE A 65 -10.03 10.66 17.03
C ILE A 65 -9.87 11.24 15.62
N SER A 66 -10.83 12.08 15.24
CA SER A 66 -10.74 12.90 14.03
C SER A 66 -9.59 13.88 14.21
N SER A 67 -8.38 13.48 13.83
CA SER A 67 -7.34 14.43 13.54
C SER A 67 -7.77 15.16 12.27
N GLY A 68 -8.03 16.46 12.41
CA GLY A 68 -8.52 17.31 11.34
C GLY A 68 -7.75 17.08 10.05
N SER A 69 -8.48 17.10 8.96
CA SER A 69 -8.04 17.06 7.58
C SER A 69 -6.70 17.78 7.37
N ILE A 70 -5.60 17.07 7.58
CA ILE A 70 -4.39 17.36 6.87
C ILE A 70 -4.60 16.65 5.53
N GLU A 71 -5.20 17.35 4.58
CA GLU A 71 -4.93 17.09 3.18
C GLU A 71 -3.42 17.21 3.06
N SER A 72 -2.74 16.08 3.20
CA SER A 72 -1.30 16.05 3.02
C SER A 72 -1.08 16.50 1.58
N ALA A 73 -0.30 17.55 1.38
CA ALA A 73 0.09 18.03 0.05
C ALA A 73 0.68 16.91 -0.83
N ALA A 74 1.06 15.79 -0.23
CA ALA A 74 1.44 14.55 -0.90
C ALA A 74 0.28 13.84 -1.60
N ALA A 75 -0.97 13.97 -1.11
CA ALA A 75 -2.12 13.30 -1.74
C ALA A 75 -2.57 13.99 -3.04
N THR A 76 -2.33 15.32 -3.16
CA THR A 76 -2.76 16.10 -4.33
C THR A 76 -1.86 15.94 -5.55
N ASN A 77 -0.65 15.38 -5.41
CA ASN A 77 0.32 15.17 -6.50
C ASN A 77 0.74 13.70 -6.68
N ALA A 78 0.04 12.78 -6.03
CA ALA A 78 0.34 11.36 -6.16
C ALA A 78 -0.07 10.84 -7.55
N LEU A 79 0.78 10.00 -8.15
CA LEU A 79 0.43 9.28 -9.38
C LEU A 79 -0.57 8.18 -9.04
N PRO A 80 -1.82 8.25 -9.53
CA PRO A 80 -2.79 7.19 -9.34
C PRO A 80 -2.52 6.03 -10.31
N VAL A 81 -2.51 4.81 -9.80
CA VAL A 81 -2.43 3.59 -10.60
C VAL A 81 -3.46 2.59 -10.09
N GLU A 82 -4.26 2.05 -10.99
CA GLU A 82 -5.18 0.97 -10.70
C GLU A 82 -4.50 -0.38 -10.93
N VAL A 83 -4.59 -1.27 -9.94
CA VAL A 83 -4.00 -2.60 -10.01
C VAL A 83 -5.10 -3.64 -10.02
N THR A 84 -5.14 -4.41 -11.09
CA THR A 84 -6.01 -5.58 -11.18
C THR A 84 -5.18 -6.83 -10.96
N ALA A 85 -5.51 -7.60 -9.90
CA ALA A 85 -4.93 -8.91 -9.66
C ALA A 85 -5.89 -10.00 -10.15
N MET A 86 -5.36 -11.00 -10.84
CA MET A 86 -6.09 -12.17 -11.30
C MET A 86 -5.16 -13.38 -11.38
N GLN A 87 -5.71 -14.56 -11.48
CA GLN A 87 -4.93 -15.79 -11.68
C GLN A 87 -4.36 -15.83 -13.11
N PHE A 88 -3.05 -15.63 -13.39
CA PHE A 88 -1.95 -15.45 -12.43
C PHE A 88 -1.10 -14.26 -12.85
N ALA A 89 -1.68 -13.07 -12.84
CA ALA A 89 -1.03 -11.84 -13.28
C ALA A 89 -1.46 -10.61 -12.44
N PHE A 90 -0.60 -9.60 -12.47
CA PHE A 90 -0.95 -8.23 -12.09
C PHE A 90 -1.00 -7.38 -13.35
N LEU A 91 -2.03 -6.54 -13.47
CA LEU A 91 -2.15 -5.51 -14.52
C LEU A 91 -2.20 -4.15 -13.86
N PHE A 92 -1.47 -3.21 -14.43
CA PHE A 92 -1.34 -1.84 -13.95
C PHE A 92 -1.96 -0.89 -14.98
N HIS A 93 -3.00 -0.19 -14.58
CA HIS A 93 -3.68 0.79 -15.42
C HIS A 93 -3.44 2.20 -14.90
N TYR A 94 -3.07 3.11 -15.80
CA TYR A 94 -2.83 4.52 -15.54
C TYR A 94 -3.98 5.32 -16.16
N PRO A 95 -4.93 5.80 -15.36
CA PRO A 95 -6.19 6.37 -15.88
C PRO A 95 -6.00 7.59 -16.78
N GLU A 96 -5.06 8.48 -16.44
CA GLU A 96 -4.84 9.74 -17.18
C GLU A 96 -4.35 9.52 -18.62
N GLY A 97 -3.57 8.45 -18.87
CA GLY A 97 -3.03 8.12 -20.20
C GLY A 97 -3.72 6.91 -20.87
N ASP A 98 -4.71 6.32 -20.23
CA ASP A 98 -5.33 5.05 -20.64
C ASP A 98 -4.27 3.98 -20.98
N ILE A 99 -3.21 3.90 -20.19
CA ILE A 99 -2.11 2.94 -20.37
C ILE A 99 -2.42 1.71 -19.53
N THR A 100 -2.27 0.53 -20.10
CA THR A 100 -2.29 -0.74 -19.35
C THR A 100 -1.00 -1.50 -19.59
N SER A 101 -0.31 -1.85 -18.50
CA SER A 101 0.98 -2.54 -18.54
C SER A 101 0.99 -3.77 -17.65
N GLY A 102 1.79 -4.76 -17.99
CA GLY A 102 2.11 -5.91 -17.12
C GLY A 102 3.23 -5.64 -16.12
N GLU A 103 3.95 -4.52 -16.24
CA GLU A 103 4.94 -4.04 -15.28
C GLU A 103 4.49 -2.69 -14.70
N LEU A 104 4.81 -2.44 -13.45
CA LEU A 104 4.50 -1.17 -12.77
C LEU A 104 5.64 -0.18 -13.01
N HIS A 105 5.43 0.76 -13.91
CA HIS A 105 6.36 1.86 -14.17
C HIS A 105 6.04 3.06 -13.28
N VAL A 106 7.02 3.63 -12.60
CA VAL A 106 6.83 4.78 -11.70
C VAL A 106 8.06 5.69 -11.70
N PRO A 107 7.88 7.02 -11.60
CA PRO A 107 9.00 7.94 -11.43
C PRO A 107 9.56 7.88 -10.03
N ALA A 108 10.89 8.07 -9.90
CA ALA A 108 11.53 8.27 -8.61
C ALA A 108 11.06 9.58 -7.96
N ASP A 109 11.08 9.62 -6.63
CA ASP A 109 10.80 10.78 -5.76
C ASP A 109 9.39 11.39 -5.92
N ARG A 110 8.47 10.72 -6.62
CA ARG A 110 7.07 11.10 -6.71
C ARG A 110 6.21 10.15 -5.88
N PRO A 111 5.23 10.65 -5.09
CA PRO A 111 4.26 9.80 -4.41
C PRO A 111 3.42 9.00 -5.42
N ILE A 112 3.19 7.74 -5.12
CA ILE A 112 2.39 6.81 -5.91
C ILE A 112 1.24 6.31 -5.04
N THR A 113 0.05 6.23 -5.60
CA THR A 113 -1.10 5.60 -4.94
C THR A 113 -1.63 4.48 -5.81
N LEU A 114 -1.54 3.27 -5.30
CA LEU A 114 -2.11 2.07 -5.93
C LEU A 114 -3.52 1.84 -5.37
N ARG A 115 -4.51 1.75 -6.24
CA ARG A 115 -5.84 1.21 -5.91
C ARG A 115 -5.92 -0.21 -6.48
N MET A 116 -6.13 -1.18 -5.62
CA MET A 116 -5.99 -2.59 -5.97
C MET A 116 -7.31 -3.34 -5.82
N GLU A 117 -7.64 -4.16 -6.80
CA GLU A 117 -8.81 -5.02 -6.81
C GLU A 117 -8.46 -6.41 -7.38
N ALA A 118 -8.99 -7.46 -6.77
CA ALA A 118 -8.89 -8.82 -7.32
C ALA A 118 -10.15 -9.20 -8.08
N LYS A 119 -9.98 -9.91 -9.21
CA LYS A 119 -11.10 -10.36 -10.07
C LYS A 119 -11.65 -11.72 -9.68
N ASP A 120 -10.87 -12.54 -8.97
CA ASP A 120 -11.19 -13.97 -8.75
C ASP A 120 -11.00 -14.38 -7.29
N VAL A 121 -9.77 -14.53 -6.82
CA VAL A 121 -9.42 -14.97 -5.48
C VAL A 121 -8.59 -13.91 -4.76
N ILE A 122 -8.28 -14.12 -3.49
CA ILE A 122 -7.37 -13.25 -2.75
C ILE A 122 -5.96 -13.42 -3.31
N HIS A 123 -5.30 -12.29 -3.56
CA HIS A 123 -3.87 -12.17 -3.88
C HIS A 123 -3.21 -11.25 -2.86
N ALA A 124 -1.88 -11.15 -2.89
CA ALA A 124 -1.19 -10.09 -2.17
C ALA A 124 -0.11 -9.47 -3.06
N PHE A 125 -0.16 -8.17 -3.17
CA PHE A 125 0.89 -7.38 -3.83
C PHE A 125 2.05 -7.20 -2.85
N TRP A 126 3.23 -7.70 -3.17
CA TRP A 126 4.40 -7.62 -2.32
C TRP A 126 5.64 -7.23 -3.10
N VAL A 127 6.27 -6.14 -2.68
CA VAL A 127 7.59 -5.72 -3.16
C VAL A 127 8.57 -5.86 -2.00
N PRO A 128 9.34 -6.95 -1.92
CA PRO A 128 10.23 -7.25 -0.78
C PRO A 128 11.20 -6.13 -0.45
N GLU A 129 11.84 -5.55 -1.47
CA GLU A 129 12.84 -4.49 -1.30
C GLU A 129 12.25 -3.18 -0.76
N PHE A 130 10.97 -2.93 -1.02
CA PHE A 130 10.26 -1.77 -0.49
C PHE A 130 9.67 -2.04 0.91
N ARG A 131 9.69 -3.30 1.36
CA ARG A 131 9.02 -3.77 2.59
C ARG A 131 7.52 -3.46 2.59
N LEU A 132 6.91 -3.44 1.41
CA LEU A 132 5.50 -3.15 1.21
C LEU A 132 4.75 -4.42 0.82
N LYS A 133 3.73 -4.75 1.58
CA LYS A 133 2.80 -5.85 1.30
C LYS A 133 1.37 -5.38 1.57
N GLN A 134 0.47 -5.69 0.64
CA GLN A 134 -0.95 -5.43 0.79
C GLN A 134 -1.76 -6.54 0.14
N ASP A 135 -2.72 -7.07 0.86
CA ASP A 135 -3.66 -8.05 0.33
C ASP A 135 -4.61 -7.39 -0.66
N VAL A 136 -4.93 -8.11 -1.73
CA VAL A 136 -5.85 -7.68 -2.78
C VAL A 136 -7.04 -8.63 -2.77
N ILE A 137 -8.19 -8.12 -2.32
CA ILE A 137 -9.35 -8.93 -1.94
C ILE A 137 -10.48 -8.71 -2.95
N PRO A 138 -11.11 -9.78 -3.47
CA PRO A 138 -12.26 -9.64 -4.37
C PRO A 138 -13.42 -8.88 -3.71
N GLY A 139 -13.97 -7.89 -4.43
CA GLY A 139 -15.08 -7.08 -3.95
C GLY A 139 -14.77 -6.11 -2.81
N GLN A 140 -13.50 -6.02 -2.38
CA GLN A 140 -13.04 -5.08 -1.37
C GLN A 140 -11.79 -4.35 -1.88
N PRO A 141 -11.93 -3.19 -2.53
CA PRO A 141 -10.79 -2.41 -2.98
C PRO A 141 -9.84 -2.06 -1.82
N THR A 142 -8.55 -2.22 -2.05
CA THR A 142 -7.50 -1.87 -1.11
C THR A 142 -6.60 -0.79 -1.70
N GLN A 143 -5.92 -0.05 -0.85
CA GLN A 143 -5.04 1.05 -1.26
C GLN A 143 -3.67 0.89 -0.62
N LEU A 144 -2.62 1.22 -1.39
CA LEU A 144 -1.25 1.27 -0.92
C LEU A 144 -0.58 2.52 -1.49
N SER A 145 0.08 3.28 -0.63
CA SER A 145 0.82 4.48 -1.04
C SER A 145 2.29 4.36 -0.69
N PHE A 146 3.18 4.82 -1.56
CA PHE A 146 4.61 4.85 -1.33
C PHE A 146 5.30 5.90 -2.22
N THR A 147 6.54 6.25 -1.88
CA THR A 147 7.40 7.10 -2.72
C THR A 147 8.70 6.37 -2.97
N PRO A 148 8.97 5.91 -4.21
CA PRO A 148 10.23 5.25 -4.54
C PRO A 148 11.36 6.27 -4.59
N THR A 149 12.51 5.96 -3.97
CA THR A 149 13.65 6.89 -3.86
C THR A 149 14.87 6.47 -4.67
N ARG A 150 14.84 5.30 -5.29
CA ARG A 150 15.96 4.77 -6.08
C ARG A 150 15.46 4.16 -7.36
N THR A 151 16.05 4.59 -8.47
CA THR A 151 15.80 3.97 -9.77
C THR A 151 16.26 2.52 -9.80
N GLY A 152 15.57 1.68 -10.58
CA GLY A 152 15.89 0.27 -10.70
C GLY A 152 14.66 -0.59 -11.02
N ARG A 153 14.89 -1.90 -11.06
CA ARG A 153 13.85 -2.90 -11.30
C ARG A 153 13.71 -3.78 -10.07
N TYR A 154 12.51 -3.84 -9.52
CA TYR A 154 12.23 -4.51 -8.26
C TYR A 154 11.13 -5.56 -8.47
N PRO A 155 11.31 -6.81 -8.00
CA PRO A 155 10.31 -7.84 -8.20
C PRO A 155 9.03 -7.56 -7.40
N ILE A 156 7.89 -7.80 -8.05
CA ILE A 156 6.58 -7.93 -7.42
C ILE A 156 6.29 -9.42 -7.34
N VAL A 157 5.85 -9.89 -6.19
CA VAL A 157 5.53 -11.29 -5.91
C VAL A 157 4.13 -11.37 -5.32
N CYS A 158 3.33 -12.33 -5.79
CA CYS A 158 2.10 -12.66 -5.09
C CYS A 158 2.46 -13.36 -3.76
N ALA A 159 1.97 -12.83 -2.65
CA ALA A 159 2.28 -13.31 -1.30
C ALA A 159 1.05 -13.89 -0.56
N GLU A 160 -0.04 -14.20 -1.29
CA GLU A 160 -1.21 -14.92 -0.79
C GLU A 160 -1.52 -16.08 -1.72
N LEU A 161 -1.72 -17.29 -1.18
CA LEU A 161 -1.92 -18.50 -1.98
C LEU A 161 -3.17 -18.39 -2.86
N CYS A 162 -2.96 -18.19 -4.16
CA CYS A 162 -4.02 -17.89 -5.12
C CYS A 162 -4.30 -19.03 -6.13
N GLY A 163 -3.65 -20.19 -5.98
CA GLY A 163 -3.88 -21.34 -6.85
C GLY A 163 -2.61 -22.04 -7.34
N PRO A 164 -2.71 -22.96 -8.30
CA PRO A 164 -1.61 -23.86 -8.69
C PRO A 164 -0.37 -23.14 -9.25
N TYR A 165 -0.51 -21.97 -9.87
CA TYR A 165 0.62 -21.18 -10.38
C TYR A 165 0.98 -19.98 -9.50
N HIS A 166 0.56 -19.99 -8.24
CA HIS A 166 0.86 -18.94 -7.27
C HIS A 166 2.35 -18.53 -7.25
N GLY A 167 3.27 -19.48 -7.20
CA GLY A 167 4.72 -19.21 -7.20
C GLY A 167 5.24 -18.55 -8.49
N GLY A 168 4.51 -18.67 -9.59
CA GLY A 168 4.82 -18.03 -10.88
C GLY A 168 4.17 -16.66 -11.07
N MET A 169 3.22 -16.27 -10.23
CA MET A 169 2.56 -14.98 -10.31
C MET A 169 3.49 -13.86 -9.83
N ARG A 170 4.16 -13.23 -10.78
CA ARG A 170 5.20 -12.22 -10.56
C ARG A 170 5.03 -11.08 -11.56
N SER A 171 5.56 -9.91 -11.18
CA SER A 171 5.73 -8.76 -12.05
C SER A 171 6.96 -7.95 -11.58
N THR A 172 7.12 -6.74 -12.08
CA THR A 172 8.25 -5.86 -11.78
C THR A 172 7.75 -4.45 -11.51
N VAL A 173 8.29 -3.79 -10.48
CA VAL A 173 8.27 -2.33 -10.38
C VAL A 173 9.49 -1.80 -11.10
N VAL A 174 9.30 -0.95 -12.09
CA VAL A 174 10.35 -0.22 -12.80
C VAL A 174 10.34 1.21 -12.28
N VAL A 175 11.31 1.55 -11.46
CA VAL A 175 11.49 2.93 -10.97
C VAL A 175 12.44 3.65 -11.91
N GLU A 176 11.95 4.67 -12.56
CA GLU A 176 12.65 5.41 -13.62
C GLU A 176 13.06 6.81 -13.13
N SER A 177 14.03 7.43 -13.82
CA SER A 177 14.25 8.87 -13.66
C SER A 177 13.01 9.63 -14.11
N PRO A 178 12.78 10.88 -13.68
CA PRO A 178 11.65 11.67 -14.15
C PRO A 178 11.62 11.81 -15.68
N GLU A 179 12.79 11.97 -16.32
CA GLU A 179 12.91 12.10 -17.78
C GLU A 179 12.55 10.79 -18.52
N ASP A 180 13.05 9.65 -18.02
CA ASP A 180 12.77 8.34 -18.61
C ASP A 180 11.29 7.99 -18.44
N TRP A 181 10.71 8.28 -17.26
CA TRP A 181 9.29 8.13 -16.98
C TRP A 181 8.43 8.94 -17.96
N ASP A 182 8.75 10.23 -18.15
CA ASP A 182 8.00 11.10 -19.05
C ASP A 182 8.07 10.60 -20.50
N SER A 183 9.20 10.02 -20.92
CA SER A 183 9.35 9.40 -22.23
C SER A 183 8.49 8.13 -22.34
N TRP A 184 8.63 7.23 -21.38
CA TRP A 184 7.84 6.00 -21.33
C TRP A 184 6.33 6.30 -21.33
N TYR A 185 5.90 7.27 -20.53
CA TYR A 185 4.50 7.65 -20.42
C TYR A 185 3.95 8.19 -21.73
N ARG A 186 4.67 9.09 -22.42
CA ARG A 186 4.27 9.63 -23.73
C ARG A 186 4.21 8.58 -24.81
N ASP A 187 5.16 7.64 -24.80
CA ASP A 187 5.26 6.61 -25.84
C ASP A 187 4.14 5.55 -25.70
N ASN A 188 3.57 5.40 -24.50
CA ASN A 188 2.54 4.41 -24.22
C ASN A 188 1.14 5.01 -24.02
N ALA A 189 1.02 6.33 -23.79
CA ALA A 189 -0.27 6.98 -23.66
C ALA A 189 -1.04 6.92 -24.99
N LYS A 190 -2.29 6.50 -24.91
CA LYS A 190 -3.20 6.65 -26.05
C LYS A 190 -3.39 8.13 -26.33
N ALA A 191 -3.29 8.55 -27.59
CA ALA A 191 -3.64 9.91 -27.98
C ALA A 191 -5.05 10.22 -27.46
N ALA A 192 -5.19 11.34 -26.74
CA ALA A 192 -6.51 11.80 -26.36
C ALA A 192 -7.35 11.86 -27.64
N PRO A 193 -8.63 11.42 -27.65
CA PRO A 193 -9.49 11.59 -28.81
C PRO A 193 -9.45 13.07 -29.18
N GLU A 194 -9.04 13.37 -30.41
CA GLU A 194 -9.07 14.73 -30.93
C GLU A 194 -10.50 15.22 -30.73
N ASP A 195 -10.65 16.32 -30.00
CA ASP A 195 -11.94 16.94 -29.71
C ASP A 195 -12.63 17.29 -31.05
N GLU A 196 -13.55 16.42 -31.45
CA GLU A 196 -14.39 16.60 -32.64
C GLU A 196 -15.42 17.70 -32.38
N THR A 197 -15.01 18.78 -31.72
CA THR A 197 -15.83 19.95 -31.51
C THR A 197 -15.47 21.04 -32.50
N LEU A 198 -16.47 21.33 -33.32
CA LEU A 198 -16.68 22.61 -34.08
C LEU A 198 -16.12 22.65 -35.49
N THR A 199 -16.73 21.86 -36.37
CA THR A 199 -16.96 22.36 -37.73
C THR A 199 -18.47 22.45 -38.01
N ILE A 200 -19.20 23.21 -37.17
CA ILE A 200 -20.51 23.72 -37.56
C ILE A 200 -20.41 25.22 -37.45
N ALA A 201 -19.84 25.85 -38.47
CA ALA A 201 -19.99 27.26 -38.69
C ALA A 201 -20.07 27.52 -40.19
N ASN A 202 -21.24 27.96 -40.61
CA ASN A 202 -21.53 28.72 -41.81
C ASN A 202 -21.69 27.93 -43.11
N ALA A 203 -22.92 27.50 -43.35
CA ALA A 203 -23.56 27.55 -44.63
C ALA A 203 -24.93 28.22 -44.46
#